data_150959e087871c105159ae18f722b2e2
#
_entry.id   150959e087871c105159ae18f722b2e2
#
_cell.length_a   1.000
_cell.length_b   1.000
_cell.length_c   1.000
_cell.angle_alpha   90.00
_cell.angle_beta   90.00
_cell.angle_gamma   90.00
#
_symmetry.space_group_name_H-M   'P 1'
#
loop_
_entity.id
_entity.type
_entity.pdbx_description
1 polymer ?
#
loop_
_entity_poly.entity_id
_entity_poly.type
_entity_poly.pdbx_seq_one_letter_code
_entity_poly.pdbx_strand_id
1 'polypeptide(L)'
;MSTDPLSLMAEVNRATERLIATAAGFDEAAVAAPSALPGWTRGHVLAHVARNADGLRNLLTWARTGVVTPQYAPGQREADIAAQAGRPAAVHLADIRESAQAYAAAADALTPQQWSTILDIPGQPQAAVFGVW
;
A
#
# COMPACT_ATOMS: atom_id res chain seq x y z
N MET A 1 14.95 -18.04 6.55
CA MET A 1 14.27 -16.83 6.05
C MET A 1 14.41 -15.75 7.12
N SER A 2 14.87 -14.58 6.75
CA SER A 2 15.00 -13.48 7.69
C SER A 2 13.64 -12.86 7.98
N THR A 3 13.34 -12.60 9.26
CA THR A 3 12.17 -11.84 9.70
C THR A 3 12.54 -10.39 10.05
N ASP A 4 13.78 -10.00 9.74
CA ASP A 4 14.28 -8.66 9.98
C ASP A 4 13.53 -7.64 9.11
N PRO A 5 13.01 -6.54 9.70
CA PRO A 5 12.28 -5.52 8.94
C PRO A 5 13.05 -4.94 7.75
N LEU A 6 14.35 -4.72 7.90
CA LEU A 6 15.16 -4.16 6.82
C LEU A 6 15.26 -5.12 5.63
N SER A 7 15.42 -6.42 5.91
CA SER A 7 15.45 -7.45 4.86
C SER A 7 14.13 -7.55 4.13
N LEU A 8 13.01 -7.51 4.86
CA LEU A 8 11.68 -7.54 4.27
C LEU A 8 11.39 -6.28 3.47
N MET A 9 11.81 -5.12 3.95
CA MET A 9 11.66 -3.87 3.19
C MET A 9 12.44 -3.90 1.88
N ALA A 10 13.62 -4.52 1.85
CA ALA A 10 14.35 -4.70 0.61
C ALA A 10 13.58 -5.57 -0.39
N GLU A 11 12.92 -6.64 0.08
CA GLU A 11 12.06 -7.46 -0.76
C GLU A 11 10.83 -6.71 -1.26
N VAL A 12 10.19 -5.93 -0.39
CA VAL A 12 9.03 -5.09 -0.75
C VAL A 12 9.44 -4.08 -1.82
N ASN A 13 10.57 -3.43 -1.66
CA ASN A 13 11.06 -2.46 -2.64
C ASN A 13 11.32 -3.10 -4.01
N ARG A 14 11.92 -4.28 -4.05
CA ARG A 14 12.12 -5.02 -5.31
C ARG A 14 10.79 -5.43 -5.96
N ALA A 15 9.84 -5.89 -5.17
CA ALA A 15 8.50 -6.23 -5.67
C ALA A 15 7.77 -5.00 -6.20
N THR A 16 7.92 -3.86 -5.53
CA THR A 16 7.34 -2.58 -5.93
C THR A 16 7.94 -2.11 -7.26
N GLU A 17 9.23 -2.22 -7.45
CA GLU A 17 9.89 -1.88 -8.71
C GLU A 17 9.36 -2.73 -9.87
N ARG A 18 9.15 -4.04 -9.65
CA ARG A 18 8.55 -4.92 -10.65
C ARG A 18 7.12 -4.54 -10.99
N LEU A 19 6.32 -4.19 -9.98
CA LEU A 19 4.94 -3.74 -10.16
C LEU A 19 4.91 -2.44 -10.99
N ILE A 20 5.74 -1.47 -10.64
CA ILE A 20 5.83 -0.19 -11.36
C ILE A 20 6.25 -0.42 -12.81
N ALA A 21 7.24 -1.28 -13.07
CA ALA A 21 7.67 -1.61 -14.41
C ALA A 21 6.55 -2.26 -15.23
N THR A 22 5.78 -3.14 -14.63
CA THR A 22 4.61 -3.76 -15.27
C THR A 22 3.53 -2.71 -15.59
N ALA A 23 3.19 -1.87 -14.62
CA ALA A 23 2.18 -0.83 -14.79
C ALA A 23 2.58 0.22 -15.82
N ALA A 24 3.88 0.52 -15.94
CA ALA A 24 4.40 1.45 -16.94
C ALA A 24 4.17 0.96 -18.38
N GLY A 25 4.01 -0.34 -18.57
CA GLY A 25 3.68 -0.93 -19.87
C GLY A 25 2.20 -0.95 -20.22
N PHE A 26 1.31 -0.54 -19.30
CA PHE A 26 -0.13 -0.56 -19.55
C PHE A 26 -0.56 0.67 -20.35
N ASP A 27 -1.28 0.43 -21.44
CA ASP A 27 -2.04 1.47 -22.15
C ASP A 27 -3.46 1.57 -21.56
N GLU A 28 -4.29 2.47 -22.12
CA GLU A 28 -5.65 2.67 -21.63
C GLU A 28 -6.51 1.40 -21.76
N ALA A 29 -6.34 0.65 -22.82
CA ALA A 29 -7.05 -0.62 -23.03
C ALA A 29 -6.66 -1.65 -21.97
N ALA A 30 -5.38 -1.75 -21.63
CA ALA A 30 -4.89 -2.67 -20.60
C ALA A 30 -5.46 -2.33 -19.22
N VAL A 31 -5.50 -1.05 -18.86
CA VAL A 31 -6.06 -0.59 -17.56
C VAL A 31 -7.55 -0.92 -17.47
N ALA A 32 -8.30 -0.76 -18.55
CA ALA A 32 -9.73 -1.06 -18.61
C ALA A 32 -10.05 -2.54 -18.70
N ALA A 33 -9.09 -3.39 -19.03
CA ALA A 33 -9.30 -4.82 -19.21
C ALA A 33 -9.56 -5.53 -17.88
N PRO A 34 -10.28 -6.67 -17.89
CA PRO A 34 -10.50 -7.47 -16.70
C PRO A 34 -9.18 -7.91 -16.05
N SER A 35 -9.13 -7.91 -14.73
CA SER A 35 -8.04 -8.50 -13.96
C SER A 35 -8.34 -9.96 -13.65
N ALA A 36 -7.43 -10.63 -12.94
CA ALA A 36 -7.68 -11.98 -12.41
C ALA A 36 -8.75 -12.00 -11.30
N LEU A 37 -9.10 -10.85 -10.74
CA LEU A 37 -10.11 -10.75 -9.69
C LEU A 37 -11.49 -10.50 -10.31
N PRO A 38 -12.50 -11.34 -10.00
CA PRO A 38 -13.83 -11.18 -10.57
C PRO A 38 -14.42 -9.80 -10.28
N GLY A 39 -14.96 -9.16 -11.31
CA GLY A 39 -15.59 -7.84 -11.22
C GLY A 39 -14.63 -6.66 -11.13
N TRP A 40 -13.32 -6.89 -11.10
CA TRP A 40 -12.31 -5.85 -11.08
C TRP A 40 -11.55 -5.77 -12.40
N THR A 41 -11.39 -4.55 -12.91
CA THR A 41 -10.43 -4.25 -13.99
C THR A 41 -9.02 -4.16 -13.40
N ARG A 42 -8.01 -4.09 -14.28
CA ARG A 42 -6.65 -3.79 -13.83
C ARG A 42 -6.56 -2.43 -13.16
N GLY A 43 -7.37 -1.45 -13.60
CA GLY A 43 -7.49 -0.15 -12.93
C GLY A 43 -7.94 -0.24 -11.48
N HIS A 44 -8.89 -1.12 -11.18
CA HIS A 44 -9.28 -1.39 -9.78
C HIS A 44 -8.11 -1.93 -8.96
N VAL A 45 -7.33 -2.86 -9.53
CA VAL A 45 -6.16 -3.43 -8.84
C VAL A 45 -5.11 -2.36 -8.59
N LEU A 46 -4.82 -1.51 -9.58
CA LEU A 46 -3.85 -0.42 -9.42
C LEU A 46 -4.27 0.59 -8.35
N ALA A 47 -5.54 0.97 -8.36
CA ALA A 47 -6.10 1.86 -7.32
C ALA A 47 -6.01 1.22 -5.93
N HIS A 48 -6.32 -0.08 -5.82
CA HIS A 48 -6.20 -0.83 -4.58
C HIS A 48 -4.77 -0.84 -4.05
N VAL A 49 -3.79 -1.13 -4.91
CA VAL A 49 -2.37 -1.18 -4.50
C VAL A 49 -1.91 0.19 -3.97
N ALA A 50 -2.25 1.27 -4.66
CA ALA A 50 -1.90 2.61 -4.21
C ALA A 50 -2.55 2.96 -2.86
N ARG A 51 -3.83 2.69 -2.71
CA ARG A 51 -4.54 2.96 -1.44
C ARG A 51 -4.05 2.07 -0.32
N ASN A 52 -3.67 0.83 -0.62
CA ASN A 52 -3.08 -0.06 0.36
C ASN A 52 -1.75 0.48 0.90
N ALA A 53 -0.90 1.00 0.04
CA ALA A 53 0.35 1.63 0.46
C ALA A 53 0.09 2.85 1.37
N ASP A 54 -0.91 3.67 1.04
CA ASP A 54 -1.30 4.81 1.88
C ASP A 54 -1.80 4.36 3.25
N GLY A 55 -2.62 3.32 3.29
CA GLY A 55 -3.13 2.76 4.54
C GLY A 55 -2.02 2.18 5.42
N LEU A 56 -1.10 1.45 4.83
CA LEU A 56 0.06 0.91 5.56
C LEU A 56 0.97 2.03 6.07
N ARG A 57 1.17 3.08 5.29
CA ARG A 57 1.88 4.28 5.75
C ARG A 57 1.24 4.89 6.98
N ASN A 58 -0.09 4.92 7.06
CA ASN A 58 -0.81 5.40 8.23
C ASN A 58 -0.46 4.58 9.48
N LEU A 59 -0.38 3.26 9.35
CA LEU A 59 0.01 2.39 10.46
C LEU A 59 1.45 2.64 10.90
N LEU A 60 2.37 2.86 9.97
CA LEU A 60 3.75 3.22 10.29
C LEU A 60 3.83 4.56 11.01
N THR A 61 3.05 5.53 10.59
CA THR A 61 2.94 6.84 11.24
C THR A 61 2.42 6.70 12.67
N TRP A 62 1.42 5.87 12.88
CA TRP A 62 0.90 5.57 14.21
C TRP A 62 1.98 4.98 15.10
N ALA A 63 2.73 3.99 14.60
CA ALA A 63 3.84 3.38 15.35
C ALA A 63 4.92 4.41 15.72
N ARG A 64 5.22 5.33 14.82
CA ARG A 64 6.26 6.35 15.03
C ARG A 64 5.84 7.45 15.98
N THR A 65 4.58 7.88 15.91
CA THR A 65 4.10 9.07 16.66
C THR A 65 3.35 8.72 17.93
N GLY A 66 2.84 7.49 18.07
CA GLY A 66 1.92 7.10 19.14
C GLY A 66 0.51 7.66 18.96
N VAL A 67 0.25 8.39 17.89
CA VAL A 67 -1.08 8.95 17.60
C VAL A 67 -1.87 7.97 16.75
N VAL A 68 -3.07 7.61 17.19
CA VAL A 68 -3.96 6.69 16.48
C VAL A 68 -4.20 7.21 15.06
N THR A 69 -3.73 6.45 14.06
CA THR A 69 -3.85 6.78 12.65
C THR A 69 -4.36 5.56 11.92
N PRO A 70 -5.69 5.40 11.79
CA PRO A 70 -6.27 4.23 11.17
C PRO A 70 -5.80 4.03 9.73
N GLN A 71 -5.79 2.77 9.30
CA GLN A 71 -5.43 2.41 7.93
C GLN A 71 -6.36 3.11 6.93
N TYR A 72 -7.66 3.04 7.18
CA TYR A 72 -8.69 3.72 6.39
C TYR A 72 -9.80 4.23 7.30
N ALA A 73 -10.47 5.30 6.87
CA ALA A 73 -11.78 5.65 7.44
C ALA A 73 -12.83 4.59 7.02
N PRO A 74 -13.92 4.44 7.77
CA PRO A 74 -14.98 3.49 7.41
C PRO A 74 -15.50 3.72 5.99
N GLY A 75 -15.47 2.67 5.14
CA GLY A 75 -15.92 2.74 3.75
C GLY A 75 -15.00 3.47 2.78
N GLN A 76 -13.94 4.08 3.25
CA GLN A 76 -13.02 4.87 2.43
C GLN A 76 -12.33 4.03 1.35
N ARG A 77 -11.82 2.86 1.73
CA ARG A 77 -11.08 1.98 0.82
C ARG A 77 -11.92 1.63 -0.41
N GLU A 78 -13.13 1.13 -0.19
CA GLU A 78 -14.03 0.71 -1.26
C GLU A 78 -14.47 1.88 -2.14
N ALA A 79 -14.79 3.02 -1.52
CA ALA A 79 -15.20 4.23 -2.22
C ALA A 79 -14.08 4.77 -3.10
N ASP A 80 -12.85 4.83 -2.59
CA ASP A 80 -11.70 5.36 -3.33
C ASP A 80 -11.34 4.44 -4.50
N ILE A 81 -11.34 3.13 -4.30
CA ILE A 81 -11.06 2.18 -5.39
C ILE A 81 -12.09 2.32 -6.50
N ALA A 82 -13.37 2.36 -6.15
CA ALA A 82 -14.45 2.50 -7.13
C ALA A 82 -14.34 3.82 -7.91
N ALA A 83 -14.05 4.92 -7.22
CA ALA A 83 -13.94 6.23 -7.83
C ALA A 83 -12.70 6.37 -8.73
N GLN A 84 -11.63 5.64 -8.42
CA GLN A 84 -10.32 5.83 -9.07
C GLN A 84 -10.00 4.79 -10.13
N ALA A 85 -10.73 3.68 -10.18
CA ALA A 85 -10.44 2.57 -11.10
C ALA A 85 -10.41 2.99 -12.57
N GLY A 86 -11.25 3.93 -12.99
CA GLY A 86 -11.37 4.39 -14.36
C GLY A 86 -10.41 5.52 -14.75
N ARG A 87 -9.44 5.88 -13.91
CA ARG A 87 -8.48 6.94 -14.23
C ARG A 87 -7.55 6.53 -15.38
N PRO A 88 -6.97 7.51 -16.11
CA PRO A 88 -5.99 7.23 -17.17
C PRO A 88 -4.78 6.42 -16.65
N ALA A 89 -4.17 5.64 -17.53
CA ALA A 89 -3.01 4.81 -17.21
C ALA A 89 -1.86 5.61 -16.59
N ALA A 90 -1.56 6.78 -17.14
CA ALA A 90 -0.51 7.65 -16.62
C ALA A 90 -0.81 8.15 -15.20
N VAL A 91 -2.08 8.38 -14.87
CA VAL A 91 -2.50 8.81 -13.52
C VAL A 91 -2.33 7.66 -12.52
N HIS A 92 -2.71 6.44 -12.90
CA HIS A 92 -2.47 5.26 -12.08
C HIS A 92 -0.99 5.04 -11.79
N LEU A 93 -0.15 5.17 -12.82
CA LEU A 93 1.29 5.00 -12.66
C LEU A 93 1.90 6.03 -11.71
N ALA A 94 1.54 7.29 -11.87
CA ALA A 94 1.99 8.36 -10.99
C ALA A 94 1.53 8.12 -9.54
N ASP A 95 0.28 7.69 -9.36
CA ASP A 95 -0.31 7.40 -8.06
C ASP A 95 0.44 6.28 -7.33
N ILE A 96 0.73 5.17 -8.01
CA ILE A 96 1.48 4.05 -7.43
C ILE A 96 2.89 4.49 -7.05
N ARG A 97 3.58 5.23 -7.91
CA ARG A 97 4.93 5.74 -7.62
C ARG A 97 4.95 6.63 -6.39
N GLU A 98 4.01 7.55 -6.31
CA GLU A 98 3.89 8.50 -5.19
C GLU A 98 3.57 7.79 -3.88
N SER A 99 2.59 6.90 -3.88
CA SER A 99 2.21 6.14 -2.69
C SER A 99 3.31 5.20 -2.22
N ALA A 100 4.00 4.53 -3.15
CA ALA A 100 5.13 3.66 -2.83
C ALA A 100 6.29 4.44 -2.22
N GLN A 101 6.59 5.62 -2.75
CA GLN A 101 7.65 6.49 -2.25
C GLN A 101 7.35 6.99 -0.83
N ALA A 102 6.11 7.42 -0.60
CA ALA A 102 5.67 7.87 0.73
C ALA A 102 5.72 6.73 1.76
N TYR A 103 5.32 5.52 1.35
CA TYR A 103 5.41 4.34 2.18
C TYR A 103 6.86 4.00 2.53
N ALA A 104 7.76 3.97 1.56
CA ALA A 104 9.18 3.67 1.79
C ALA A 104 9.82 4.70 2.73
N ALA A 105 9.51 5.99 2.56
CA ALA A 105 9.99 7.04 3.45
C ALA A 105 9.48 6.87 4.88
N ALA A 106 8.22 6.50 5.06
CA ALA A 106 7.64 6.23 6.37
C ALA A 106 8.30 5.02 7.05
N ALA A 107 8.62 3.97 6.28
CA ALA A 107 9.33 2.80 6.79
C ALA A 107 10.76 3.16 7.22
N ASP A 108 11.47 3.94 6.43
CA ASP A 108 12.84 4.38 6.76
C ASP A 108 12.89 5.27 8.00
N ALA A 109 11.80 5.92 8.34
CA ALA A 109 11.73 6.80 9.52
C ALA A 109 11.56 6.04 10.84
N LEU A 110 11.25 4.73 10.81
CA LEU A 110 11.06 3.94 12.02
C LEU A 110 12.39 3.51 12.64
N THR A 111 12.49 3.64 13.96
CA THR A 111 13.57 3.04 14.74
C THR A 111 13.31 1.54 14.91
N PRO A 112 14.34 0.73 15.27
CA PRO A 112 14.13 -0.69 15.57
C PRO A 112 13.05 -0.94 16.62
N GLN A 113 12.95 -0.09 17.63
CA GLN A 113 11.95 -0.21 18.69
C GLN A 113 10.53 0.06 18.14
N GLN A 114 10.39 1.03 17.25
CA GLN A 114 9.10 1.37 16.66
C GLN A 114 8.56 0.24 15.77
N TRP A 115 9.41 -0.52 15.12
CA TRP A 115 9.00 -1.71 14.36
C TRP A 115 8.32 -2.78 15.23
N SER A 116 8.61 -2.81 16.51
CA SER A 116 8.01 -3.75 17.47
C SER A 116 6.76 -3.20 18.15
N THR A 117 6.31 -2.01 17.80
CA THR A 117 5.12 -1.37 18.39
C THR A 117 3.88 -2.21 18.15
N ILE A 118 3.11 -2.46 19.21
CA ILE A 118 1.82 -3.13 19.11
C ILE A 118 0.75 -2.06 18.85
N LEU A 119 -0.03 -2.24 17.78
CA LEU A 119 -1.11 -1.37 17.40
C LEU A 119 -2.46 -2.01 17.74
N ASP A 120 -3.35 -1.22 18.30
CA ASP A 120 -4.73 -1.66 18.56
C ASP A 120 -5.59 -1.43 17.32
N ILE A 121 -5.41 -2.30 16.34
CA ILE A 121 -6.14 -2.25 15.06
C ILE A 121 -7.45 -3.00 15.21
N PRO A 122 -8.61 -2.39 14.89
CA PRO A 122 -9.89 -3.08 14.91
C PRO A 122 -9.86 -4.36 14.08
N GLY A 123 -10.25 -5.49 14.66
CA GLY A 123 -10.21 -6.81 14.04
C GLY A 123 -8.84 -7.50 14.07
N GLN A 124 -7.80 -6.81 14.50
CA GLN A 124 -6.43 -7.34 14.61
C GLN A 124 -5.79 -6.91 15.93
N PRO A 125 -6.38 -7.25 17.08
CA PRO A 125 -5.84 -6.81 18.36
C PRO A 125 -4.42 -7.35 18.55
N GLN A 126 -3.54 -6.54 19.10
CA GLN A 126 -2.14 -6.86 19.38
C GLN A 126 -1.28 -7.12 18.13
N ALA A 127 -1.70 -6.64 16.97
CA ALA A 127 -0.86 -6.70 15.78
C ALA A 127 0.34 -5.74 15.94
N ALA A 128 1.54 -6.25 15.78
CA ALA A 128 2.71 -5.39 15.62
C ALA A 128 2.69 -4.79 14.22
N VAL A 129 3.22 -3.59 14.08
CA VAL A 129 3.38 -2.93 12.76
C VAL A 129 4.02 -3.87 11.73
N PHE A 130 5.00 -4.63 12.18
CA PHE A 130 5.72 -5.59 11.34
C PHE A 130 4.87 -6.79 10.93
N GLY A 131 3.82 -7.10 11.65
CA GLY A 131 2.98 -8.28 11.40
C GLY A 131 1.73 -8.02 10.57
N VAL A 132 1.52 -6.82 10.04
CA VAL A 132 0.33 -6.46 9.26
C VAL A 132 0.53 -6.51 7.74
N TRP A 133 1.65 -7.05 7.29
CA TRP A 133 2.01 -7.19 5.86
C TRP A 133 1.35 -8.40 5.19
#